data_8e11eb3d129c333006133177ffef1f8c
#
_entry.id   8e11eb3d129c333006133177ffef1f8c
#
_cell.length_a   1.000
_cell.length_b   1.000
_cell.length_c   1.000
_cell.angle_alpha   90.00
_cell.angle_beta   90.00
_cell.angle_gamma   90.00
#
_symmetry.space_group_name_H-M   'P 1'
#
loop_
_entity.id
_entity.type
_entity.pdbx_description
1 polymer ?
#
loop_
_entity_poly.entity_id
_entity_poly.type
_entity_poly.pdbx_seq_one_letter_code
_entity_poly.pdbx_strand_id
1 'polypeptide(L)'
;MSEVDPVLRHEYLFHTGIVVDDLDAARQEYGEALGVSWRAGGADVRLLTDEGSRTVRTSYVLSKEGPHHVELVQSIPGTLWTTVAPGHAHHLGYWVDDLAAASDALERRGGRRLGSVAMSDDAPPMCAYYRTANGLCVEIVDLVLKRVLLPDPEVRT
;
A
#
# COMPACT_ATOMS: atom_id res chain seq x y z
N MET A 1 -13.35 -27.43 15.50
CA MET A 1 -12.33 -26.49 15.00
C MET A 1 -12.68 -25.13 15.50
N SER A 2 -11.80 -24.48 16.25
CA SER A 2 -11.99 -23.08 16.60
C SER A 2 -11.92 -22.25 15.31
N GLU A 3 -12.93 -21.45 15.03
CA GLU A 3 -12.86 -20.43 14.03
C GLU A 3 -11.69 -19.51 14.40
N VAL A 4 -10.66 -19.48 13.57
CA VAL A 4 -9.55 -18.56 13.75
C VAL A 4 -9.96 -17.26 13.09
N ASP A 5 -10.15 -16.23 13.89
CA ASP A 5 -10.44 -14.90 13.35
C ASP A 5 -9.35 -14.49 12.35
N PRO A 6 -9.73 -14.05 11.15
CA PRO A 6 -8.75 -13.60 10.17
C PRO A 6 -8.04 -12.34 10.67
N VAL A 7 -6.74 -12.26 10.42
CA VAL A 7 -5.95 -11.05 10.72
C VAL A 7 -6.40 -9.88 9.85
N LEU A 8 -6.65 -10.17 8.58
CA LEU A 8 -7.11 -9.19 7.58
C LEU A 8 -8.50 -9.61 7.11
N ARG A 9 -9.38 -8.64 7.00
CA ARG A 9 -10.74 -8.86 6.50
C ARG A 9 -10.72 -8.73 4.98
N HIS A 10 -11.19 -9.75 4.27
CA HIS A 10 -11.18 -9.76 2.81
C HIS A 10 -11.96 -8.60 2.19
N GLU A 11 -13.06 -8.17 2.80
CA GLU A 11 -13.84 -7.02 2.37
C GLU A 11 -13.10 -5.68 2.49
N TYR A 12 -11.98 -5.64 3.20
CA TYR A 12 -11.11 -4.47 3.34
C TYR A 12 -9.96 -4.45 2.33
N LEU A 13 -9.85 -5.46 1.46
CA LEU A 13 -8.95 -5.42 0.32
C LEU A 13 -9.41 -4.34 -0.65
N PHE A 14 -8.60 -3.28 -0.82
CA PHE A 14 -9.01 -2.15 -1.67
C PHE A 14 -8.08 -1.90 -2.85
N HIS A 15 -6.85 -2.40 -2.84
CA HIS A 15 -5.98 -2.25 -4.01
C HIS A 15 -4.98 -3.38 -4.19
N THR A 16 -4.52 -3.51 -5.43
CA THR A 16 -3.31 -4.25 -5.81
C THR A 16 -2.25 -3.24 -6.22
N GLY A 17 -1.10 -3.27 -5.58
CA GLY A 17 0.03 -2.40 -5.87
C GLY A 17 1.02 -3.03 -6.83
N ILE A 18 1.47 -2.27 -7.80
CA ILE A 18 2.50 -2.64 -8.78
C ILE A 18 3.60 -1.59 -8.71
N VAL A 19 4.83 -2.02 -8.44
CA VAL A 19 6.00 -1.12 -8.47
C VAL A 19 6.53 -1.07 -9.90
N VAL A 20 6.70 0.15 -10.42
CA VAL A 20 7.10 0.40 -11.81
C VAL A 20 8.35 1.29 -11.87
N ASP A 21 9.18 1.11 -12.88
CA ASP A 21 10.40 1.89 -13.05
C ASP A 21 10.16 3.26 -13.69
N ASP A 22 9.09 3.40 -14.47
CA ASP A 22 8.64 4.64 -15.09
C ASP A 22 7.14 4.83 -14.85
N LEU A 23 6.81 5.64 -13.85
CA LEU A 23 5.42 5.85 -13.43
C LEU A 23 4.59 6.54 -14.53
N ASP A 24 5.16 7.49 -15.25
CA ASP A 24 4.43 8.22 -16.29
C ASP A 24 4.09 7.31 -17.48
N ALA A 25 5.04 6.50 -17.93
CA ALA A 25 4.81 5.52 -18.98
C ALA A 25 3.80 4.45 -18.55
N ALA A 26 3.94 3.91 -17.34
CA ALA A 26 3.06 2.88 -16.81
C ALA A 26 1.62 3.38 -16.61
N ARG A 27 1.43 4.62 -16.10
CA ARG A 27 0.09 5.19 -15.92
C ARG A 27 -0.64 5.37 -17.25
N GLN A 28 0.07 5.74 -18.32
CA GLN A 28 -0.53 5.83 -19.64
C GLN A 28 -0.93 4.46 -20.15
N GLU A 29 0.02 3.53 -20.20
CA GLU A 29 -0.21 2.16 -20.71
C GLU A 29 -1.35 1.46 -19.96
N TYR A 30 -1.30 1.45 -18.63
CA TYR A 30 -2.30 0.74 -17.84
C TYR A 30 -3.64 1.48 -17.80
N GLY A 31 -3.64 2.81 -17.86
CA GLY A 31 -4.87 3.58 -18.02
C GLY A 31 -5.64 3.21 -19.26
N GLU A 32 -4.94 3.09 -20.39
CA GLU A 32 -5.52 2.68 -21.67
C GLU A 32 -5.93 1.20 -21.67
N ALA A 33 -5.04 0.32 -21.17
CA ALA A 33 -5.28 -1.13 -21.19
C ALA A 33 -6.40 -1.57 -20.23
N LEU A 34 -6.50 -0.94 -19.06
CA LEU A 34 -7.46 -1.31 -18.01
C LEU A 34 -8.73 -0.46 -18.02
N GLY A 35 -8.76 0.62 -18.77
CA GLY A 35 -9.90 1.54 -18.82
C GLY A 35 -10.08 2.32 -17.50
N VAL A 36 -8.99 2.69 -16.85
CA VAL A 36 -9.01 3.42 -15.59
C VAL A 36 -8.42 4.81 -15.72
N SER A 37 -8.86 5.72 -14.87
CA SER A 37 -8.26 7.04 -14.66
C SER A 37 -7.56 7.08 -13.31
N TRP A 38 -6.66 8.03 -13.14
CA TRP A 38 -5.73 8.03 -12.02
C TRP A 38 -5.87 9.24 -11.12
N ARG A 39 -5.68 8.97 -9.83
CA ARG A 39 -5.44 9.98 -8.80
C ARG A 39 -3.97 9.92 -8.41
N ALA A 40 -3.25 11.00 -8.61
CA ALA A 40 -1.84 11.10 -8.22
C ALA A 40 -1.71 11.37 -6.72
N GLY A 41 -0.69 10.77 -6.12
CA GLY A 41 -0.28 10.99 -4.75
C GLY A 41 1.23 10.91 -4.61
N GLY A 42 1.70 11.14 -3.42
CA GLY A 42 3.11 11.10 -3.07
C GLY A 42 3.49 12.22 -2.12
N ALA A 43 4.52 11.97 -1.34
CA ALA A 43 5.05 12.90 -0.36
C ALA A 43 6.46 12.48 0.06
N ASP A 44 7.16 13.38 0.75
CA ASP A 44 8.30 12.99 1.55
C ASP A 44 7.79 12.33 2.82
N VAL A 45 8.20 11.09 3.04
CA VAL A 45 7.76 10.28 4.18
C VAL A 45 8.95 9.69 4.92
N ARG A 46 8.74 9.28 6.16
CA ARG A 46 9.70 8.50 6.93
C ARG A 46 9.44 7.03 6.70
N LEU A 47 10.42 6.34 6.12
CA LEU A 47 10.42 4.88 6.01
C LEU A 47 11.19 4.31 7.18
N LEU A 48 10.51 3.55 8.02
CA LEU A 48 11.07 2.87 9.19
C LEU A 48 11.24 1.39 8.87
N THR A 49 12.47 0.90 9.02
CA THR A 49 12.82 -0.51 8.83
C THR A 49 13.66 -0.98 10.01
N ASP A 50 14.05 -2.25 10.03
CA ASP A 50 14.95 -2.79 11.05
C ASP A 50 16.35 -2.15 10.99
N GLU A 51 16.72 -1.54 9.86
CA GLU A 51 18.00 -0.83 9.68
C GLU A 51 17.95 0.63 10.14
N GLY A 52 16.80 1.12 10.57
CA GLY A 52 16.58 2.49 11.00
C GLY A 52 15.52 3.22 10.19
N SER A 53 15.57 4.54 10.25
CA SER A 53 14.57 5.42 9.63
C SER A 53 15.25 6.39 8.68
N ARG A 54 14.63 6.63 7.53
CA ARG A 54 15.10 7.61 6.55
C ARG A 54 13.96 8.31 5.83
N THR A 55 14.20 9.52 5.35
CA THR A 55 13.26 10.20 4.46
C THR A 55 13.36 9.62 3.06
N VAL A 56 12.23 9.31 2.46
CA VAL A 56 12.09 8.92 1.06
C VAL A 56 11.01 9.73 0.38
N ARG A 57 11.17 10.02 -0.90
CA ARG A 57 10.14 10.64 -1.72
C ARG A 57 9.33 9.55 -2.40
N THR A 58 8.06 9.44 -2.03
CA THR A 58 7.13 8.53 -2.71
C THR A 58 6.40 9.25 -3.83
N SER A 59 6.09 8.52 -4.91
CA SER A 59 5.21 8.96 -5.99
C SER A 59 4.40 7.75 -6.45
N TYR A 60 3.08 7.91 -6.52
CA TYR A 60 2.17 6.86 -6.94
C TYR A 60 0.93 7.42 -7.62
N VAL A 61 0.22 6.56 -8.30
CA VAL A 61 -1.14 6.80 -8.78
C VAL A 61 -2.05 5.69 -8.33
N LEU A 62 -3.28 6.03 -7.98
CA LEU A 62 -4.32 5.09 -7.57
C LEU A 62 -5.50 5.24 -8.53
N SER A 63 -6.03 4.13 -9.06
CA SER A 63 -7.18 4.20 -9.97
C SER A 63 -8.39 4.80 -9.25
N LYS A 64 -9.13 5.67 -9.94
CA LYS A 64 -10.35 6.27 -9.40
C LYS A 64 -11.48 5.28 -9.36
N GLU A 65 -11.49 4.38 -10.32
CA GLU A 65 -12.50 3.33 -10.45
C GLU A 65 -12.23 2.20 -9.46
N GLY A 66 -13.26 1.79 -8.75
CA GLY A 66 -13.23 0.72 -7.77
C GLY A 66 -14.44 -0.22 -7.95
N PRO A 67 -14.72 -1.07 -6.96
CA PRO A 67 -14.25 -1.07 -5.56
C PRO A 67 -12.82 -1.60 -5.33
N HIS A 68 -12.27 -2.41 -6.26
CA HIS A 68 -10.88 -2.84 -6.23
C HIS A 68 -10.04 -1.90 -7.09
N HIS A 69 -9.10 -1.21 -6.47
CA HIS A 69 -8.25 -0.23 -7.14
C HIS A 69 -6.92 -0.85 -7.57
N VAL A 70 -6.32 -0.25 -8.59
CA VAL A 70 -4.92 -0.53 -8.98
C VAL A 70 -4.07 0.63 -8.53
N GLU A 71 -2.97 0.34 -7.87
CA GLU A 71 -1.96 1.34 -7.50
C GLU A 71 -0.68 1.08 -8.30
N LEU A 72 -0.12 2.13 -8.88
CA LEU A 72 1.22 2.11 -9.47
C LEU A 72 2.13 2.95 -8.60
N VAL A 73 3.24 2.39 -8.17
CA VAL A 73 4.22 3.06 -7.31
C VAL A 73 5.54 3.19 -8.07
N GLN A 74 6.09 4.40 -8.14
CA GLN A 74 7.43 4.62 -8.67
C GLN A 74 8.46 3.86 -7.83
N SER A 75 9.29 3.06 -8.46
CA SER A 75 10.37 2.35 -7.78
C SER A 75 11.33 3.32 -7.09
N ILE A 76 11.79 2.94 -5.91
CA ILE A 76 12.77 3.69 -5.12
C ILE A 76 13.92 2.72 -4.80
N PRO A 77 15.07 2.83 -5.49
CA PRO A 77 16.20 1.92 -5.27
C PRO A 77 16.63 1.84 -3.81
N GLY A 78 16.94 0.64 -3.35
CA GLY A 78 17.38 0.40 -1.97
C GLY A 78 16.25 0.46 -0.93
N THR A 79 15.00 0.39 -1.35
CA THR A 79 13.81 0.31 -0.48
C THR A 79 12.98 -0.93 -0.77
N LEU A 80 11.91 -1.10 0.00
CA LEU A 80 10.92 -2.14 -0.26
C LEU A 80 10.17 -1.94 -1.60
N TRP A 81 10.10 -0.71 -2.12
CA TRP A 81 9.49 -0.40 -3.41
C TRP A 81 10.49 -0.58 -4.55
N THR A 82 10.79 -1.83 -4.85
CA THR A 82 11.64 -2.21 -5.97
C THR A 82 10.88 -3.14 -6.91
N THR A 83 11.13 -3.00 -8.21
CA THR A 83 10.54 -3.86 -9.22
C THR A 83 11.19 -5.24 -9.16
N VAL A 84 10.41 -6.28 -8.88
CA VAL A 84 10.88 -7.68 -8.90
C VAL A 84 10.86 -8.20 -10.33
N ALA A 85 9.73 -7.99 -11.01
CA ALA A 85 9.55 -8.30 -12.43
C ALA A 85 8.52 -7.34 -13.01
N PRO A 86 8.71 -6.83 -14.24
CA PRO A 86 7.77 -5.91 -14.89
C PRO A 86 6.35 -6.47 -14.92
N GLY A 87 5.37 -5.67 -14.54
CA GLY A 87 3.96 -6.03 -14.60
C GLY A 87 3.46 -7.01 -13.54
N HIS A 88 4.32 -7.44 -12.61
CA HIS A 88 3.91 -8.29 -11.50
C HIS A 88 3.38 -7.46 -10.32
N ALA A 89 2.37 -7.99 -9.64
CA ALA A 89 1.87 -7.41 -8.41
C ALA A 89 2.96 -7.43 -7.33
N HIS A 90 3.13 -6.30 -6.65
CA HIS A 90 4.07 -6.16 -5.55
C HIS A 90 3.39 -6.45 -4.21
N HIS A 91 2.19 -5.92 -3.99
CA HIS A 91 1.46 -6.10 -2.74
C HIS A 91 -0.05 -6.04 -2.92
N LEU A 92 -0.75 -6.56 -1.92
CA LEU A 92 -2.19 -6.36 -1.73
C LEU A 92 -2.42 -5.38 -0.59
N GLY A 93 -3.27 -4.38 -0.79
CA GLY A 93 -3.55 -3.33 0.18
C GLY A 93 -4.88 -3.53 0.90
N TYR A 94 -4.83 -3.49 2.23
CA TYR A 94 -5.98 -3.66 3.11
C TYR A 94 -6.16 -2.47 4.03
N TRP A 95 -7.40 -2.02 4.20
CA TRP A 95 -7.75 -1.15 5.31
C TRP A 95 -7.69 -1.93 6.62
N VAL A 96 -7.24 -1.28 7.69
CA VAL A 96 -7.30 -1.80 9.05
C VAL A 96 -7.81 -0.72 10.01
N ASP A 97 -8.61 -1.12 10.99
CA ASP A 97 -9.15 -0.20 11.99
C ASP A 97 -8.08 0.20 13.02
N ASP A 98 -7.16 -0.71 13.31
CA ASP A 98 -6.06 -0.52 14.27
C ASP A 98 -4.78 -1.08 13.67
N LEU A 99 -3.90 -0.18 13.21
CA LEU A 99 -2.65 -0.56 12.55
C LEU A 99 -1.72 -1.34 13.48
N ALA A 100 -1.61 -0.94 14.74
CA ALA A 100 -0.73 -1.61 15.70
C ALA A 100 -1.22 -3.03 16.00
N ALA A 101 -2.51 -3.20 16.21
CA ALA A 101 -3.11 -4.52 16.45
C ALA A 101 -2.98 -5.46 15.24
N ALA A 102 -3.18 -4.93 14.03
CA ALA A 102 -3.00 -5.70 12.80
C ALA A 102 -1.54 -6.10 12.59
N SER A 103 -0.59 -5.20 12.88
CA SER A 103 0.84 -5.47 12.83
C SER A 103 1.23 -6.60 13.78
N ASP A 104 0.82 -6.51 15.04
CA ASP A 104 1.08 -7.54 16.04
C ASP A 104 0.50 -8.90 15.64
N ALA A 105 -0.70 -8.90 15.08
CA ALA A 105 -1.36 -10.12 14.63
C ALA A 105 -0.65 -10.78 13.45
N LEU A 106 -0.15 -9.99 12.50
CA LEU A 106 0.66 -10.48 11.38
C LEU A 106 1.98 -11.09 11.88
N GLU A 107 2.67 -10.40 12.79
CA GLU A 107 3.93 -10.88 13.36
C GLU A 107 3.76 -12.17 14.14
N ARG A 108 2.71 -12.30 14.96
CA ARG A 108 2.40 -13.55 15.68
C ARG A 108 2.15 -14.73 14.75
N ARG A 109 1.77 -14.49 13.50
CA ARG A 109 1.55 -15.53 12.47
C ARG A 109 2.77 -15.74 11.56
N GLY A 110 3.94 -15.26 11.98
CA GLY A 110 5.20 -15.42 11.24
C GLY A 110 5.41 -14.41 10.13
N GLY A 111 4.61 -13.34 10.09
CA GLY A 111 4.81 -12.22 9.19
C GLY A 111 6.06 -11.42 9.57
N ARG A 112 6.83 -11.00 8.57
CA ARG A 112 8.00 -10.14 8.73
C ARG A 112 7.69 -8.74 8.23
N ARG A 113 7.89 -7.74 9.08
CA ARG A 113 7.76 -6.35 8.67
C ARG A 113 8.87 -5.97 7.70
N LEU A 114 8.49 -5.45 6.54
CA LEU A 114 9.40 -4.89 5.54
C LEU A 114 9.68 -3.42 5.79
N GLY A 115 8.72 -2.71 6.32
CA GLY A 115 8.81 -1.31 6.69
C GLY A 115 7.47 -0.74 7.09
N SER A 116 7.50 0.37 7.80
CA SER A 116 6.34 1.21 8.07
C SER A 116 6.60 2.63 7.62
N VAL A 117 5.53 3.35 7.33
CA VAL A 117 5.56 4.69 6.76
C VAL A 117 4.85 5.66 7.68
N ALA A 118 5.52 6.76 8.01
CA ALA A 118 4.97 7.85 8.80
C ALA A 118 5.31 9.20 8.15
N MET A 119 4.56 10.25 8.49
CA MET A 119 4.82 11.60 7.97
C MET A 119 6.05 12.24 8.62
N SER A 120 6.39 11.85 9.85
CA SER A 120 7.56 12.31 10.59
C SER A 120 7.99 11.25 11.60
N ASP A 121 9.16 11.44 12.22
CA ASP A 121 9.64 10.53 13.27
C ASP A 121 8.74 10.52 14.53
N ASP A 122 8.05 11.63 14.79
CA ASP A 122 7.16 11.78 15.95
C ASP A 122 5.70 11.39 15.66
N ALA A 123 5.36 11.13 14.40
CA ALA A 123 4.03 10.72 13.99
C ALA A 123 3.86 9.20 14.04
N PRO A 124 2.66 8.68 14.38
CA PRO A 124 2.39 7.26 14.26
C PRO A 124 2.46 6.81 12.80
N PRO A 125 2.81 5.54 12.53
CA PRO A 125 2.76 4.99 11.18
C PRO A 125 1.36 5.09 10.58
N MET A 126 1.29 5.42 9.29
CA MET A 126 0.04 5.46 8.51
C MET A 126 -0.24 4.14 7.81
N CYS A 127 0.80 3.43 7.44
CA CYS A 127 0.73 2.12 6.82
C CYS A 127 1.99 1.32 7.12
N ALA A 128 1.92 0.02 6.89
CA ALA A 128 3.05 -0.89 7.03
C ALA A 128 2.97 -2.02 6.01
N TYR A 129 4.13 -2.52 5.65
CA TYR A 129 4.29 -3.62 4.69
C TYR A 129 4.82 -4.85 5.40
N TYR A 130 4.16 -5.97 5.17
CA TYR A 130 4.52 -7.26 5.75
C TYR A 130 4.66 -8.32 4.66
N ARG A 131 5.61 -9.23 4.86
CA ARG A 131 5.68 -10.47 4.09
C ARG A 131 5.21 -11.60 4.97
N THR A 132 4.17 -12.30 4.53
CA THR A 132 3.66 -13.47 5.24
C THR A 132 4.69 -14.61 5.20
N ALA A 133 4.49 -15.63 6.03
CA ALA A 133 5.39 -16.79 6.08
C ALA A 133 5.57 -17.48 4.70
N ASN A 134 4.54 -17.45 3.85
CA ASN A 134 4.59 -18.01 2.49
C ASN A 134 4.98 -16.99 1.41
N GLY A 135 5.37 -15.77 1.79
CA GLY A 135 5.95 -14.80 0.88
C GLY A 135 4.97 -13.79 0.25
N LEU A 136 3.69 -13.79 0.61
CA LEU A 136 2.75 -12.76 0.17
C LEU A 136 3.12 -11.42 0.80
N CYS A 137 3.26 -10.39 -0.03
CA CYS A 137 3.42 -9.02 0.47
C CYS A 137 2.05 -8.35 0.64
N VAL A 138 1.77 -7.88 1.82
CA VAL A 138 0.56 -7.12 2.14
C VAL A 138 0.94 -5.74 2.68
N GLU A 139 0.16 -4.74 2.28
CA GLU A 139 0.17 -3.42 2.88
C GLU A 139 -1.07 -3.28 3.76
N ILE A 140 -0.87 -2.89 5.00
CA ILE A 140 -1.96 -2.52 5.90
C ILE A 140 -1.98 -0.99 6.03
N VAL A 141 -3.14 -0.40 5.81
CA VAL A 141 -3.33 1.05 5.77
C VAL A 141 -4.39 1.45 6.78
N ASP A 142 -4.08 2.43 7.61
CA ASP A 142 -5.04 2.95 8.59
C ASP A 142 -6.30 3.46 7.88
N LEU A 143 -7.46 2.98 8.30
CA LEU A 143 -8.75 3.32 7.72
C LEU A 143 -9.05 4.84 7.75
N VAL A 144 -8.45 5.58 8.67
CA VAL A 144 -8.56 7.04 8.73
C VAL A 144 -8.12 7.72 7.45
N LEU A 145 -7.19 7.09 6.69
CA LEU A 145 -6.70 7.62 5.42
C LEU A 145 -7.66 7.41 4.23
N LYS A 146 -8.72 6.63 4.40
CA LYS A 146 -9.64 6.32 3.30
C LYS A 146 -10.20 7.57 2.64
N ARG A 147 -10.56 8.58 3.41
CA ARG A 147 -11.09 9.85 2.89
C ARG A 147 -10.07 10.66 2.10
N VAL A 148 -8.78 10.48 2.39
CA VAL A 148 -7.68 11.16 1.69
C VAL A 148 -7.34 10.43 0.41
N LEU A 149 -7.19 9.11 0.48
CA LEU A 149 -6.78 8.28 -0.67
C LEU A 149 -7.93 8.04 -1.65
N LEU A 150 -9.14 7.87 -1.15
CA LEU A 150 -10.35 7.61 -1.92
C LEU A 150 -11.47 8.55 -1.46
N PRO A 151 -11.34 9.87 -1.71
CA PRO A 151 -12.41 10.80 -1.39
C PRO A 151 -13.67 10.43 -2.19
N ASP A 152 -14.84 10.59 -1.56
CA ASP A 152 -16.12 10.40 -2.24
C ASP A 152 -16.16 11.25 -3.51
N PRO A 153 -16.71 10.74 -4.63
CA PRO A 153 -16.90 11.54 -5.82
C PRO A 153 -17.73 12.77 -5.46
N GLU A 154 -17.26 13.96 -5.84
CA GLU A 154 -18.02 15.20 -5.67
C GLU A 154 -19.42 14.99 -6.25
N VAL A 155 -20.44 15.17 -5.42
CA VAL A 155 -21.83 15.21 -5.89
C VAL A 155 -21.89 16.43 -6.81
N ARG A 156 -21.94 16.18 -8.12
CA ARG A 156 -22.18 17.25 -9.08
C ARG A 156 -23.60 17.73 -8.84
N THR A 157 -23.70 18.89 -8.22
CA THR A 157 -24.96 19.65 -8.14
C THR A 157 -25.34 20.20 -9.50
#